data_9c399a9d52f4a25aeeb50e31c37e6a2e
#
_entry.id   9c399a9d52f4a25aeeb50e31c37e6a2e
#
_cell.length_a   1.000
_cell.length_b   1.000
_cell.length_c   1.000
_cell.angle_alpha   90.00
_cell.angle_beta   90.00
_cell.angle_gamma   90.00
#
_symmetry.space_group_name_H-M   'P 1'
#
loop_
_entity.id
_entity.type
_entity.pdbx_description
1 polymer ?
#
loop_
_entity_poly.entity_id
_entity_poly.type
_entity_poly.pdbx_seq_one_letter_code
_entity_poly.pdbx_strand_id
1 'polypeptide(L)'
;MSLKMKALALAAVAVVALSGCSAAAPTADAGHKDLKICVYTHGDGGSFWTVAQKGAEAAAADLGVTLDYQGSNNDSAKQASTIEAGIAAGCKAIAASAPDAGAIKDAMLKAHAAGIPTVTMNSGSSVFKELGAFTHVGQDEIIAGQQAGLKFNDMGVKHVLCPIQEAGNSGLADRCKGLAQTFKGKATNFNLDGGLADLTAASAKIKAALQADSSIDAVFALNADIAAKAVLPAAEELGLSLKIGTVDMSPEALDAIAAGKMEFAIDQQQYAQGYLSVVLLYLNLTNGHELGGGQPVYSGPGFVTKDNVAKVQGLVKAGTR
;
A
#
# COMPACT_ATOMS: atom_id res chain seq x y z
N MET A 1 -50.82 -13.37 -90.45
CA MET A 1 -50.74 -11.97 -90.06
C MET A 1 -50.56 -11.92 -88.55
N SER A 2 -49.42 -11.50 -88.12
CA SER A 2 -48.89 -11.66 -86.72
C SER A 2 -49.13 -10.41 -85.88
N LEU A 3 -49.65 -10.60 -84.69
CA LEU A 3 -49.70 -9.55 -83.71
C LEU A 3 -48.75 -9.87 -82.58
N LYS A 4 -47.73 -9.09 -82.50
CA LYS A 4 -46.73 -9.20 -81.38
C LYS A 4 -47.18 -8.35 -80.20
N MET A 5 -47.57 -8.96 -79.12
CA MET A 5 -47.74 -8.29 -77.81
C MET A 5 -46.39 -8.18 -77.10
N LYS A 6 -46.01 -6.94 -76.77
CA LYS A 6 -44.86 -6.64 -75.91
C LYS A 6 -45.33 -6.60 -74.48
N ALA A 7 -44.79 -7.52 -73.65
CA ALA A 7 -44.98 -7.49 -72.23
C ALA A 7 -43.95 -6.51 -71.60
N LEU A 8 -44.46 -5.52 -70.89
CA LEU A 8 -43.64 -4.60 -70.06
C LEU A 8 -43.42 -5.24 -68.68
N ALA A 9 -42.19 -5.57 -68.36
CA ALA A 9 -41.84 -6.03 -67.01
C ALA A 9 -41.54 -4.81 -66.16
N LEU A 10 -42.37 -4.55 -65.15
CA LEU A 10 -42.07 -3.62 -64.07
C LEU A 10 -41.11 -4.30 -63.08
N ALA A 11 -39.87 -3.82 -63.00
CA ALA A 11 -38.93 -4.19 -61.95
C ALA A 11 -39.20 -3.29 -60.70
N ALA A 12 -39.77 -3.86 -59.68
CA ALA A 12 -39.87 -3.22 -58.35
C ALA A 12 -38.54 -3.32 -57.64
N VAL A 13 -37.86 -2.20 -57.54
CA VAL A 13 -36.60 -2.11 -56.65
C VAL A 13 -37.05 -1.94 -55.22
N ALA A 14 -36.93 -3.01 -54.44
CA ALA A 14 -37.11 -2.94 -53.01
C ALA A 14 -35.83 -2.32 -52.37
N VAL A 15 -35.91 -1.05 -51.96
CA VAL A 15 -34.90 -0.41 -51.14
C VAL A 15 -35.04 -0.93 -49.71
N VAL A 16 -34.20 -1.88 -49.35
CA VAL A 16 -34.03 -2.31 -47.94
C VAL A 16 -33.27 -1.20 -47.22
N ALA A 17 -34.00 -0.39 -46.48
CA ALA A 17 -33.38 0.54 -45.51
C ALA A 17 -32.76 -0.30 -44.39
N LEU A 18 -31.44 -0.50 -44.43
CA LEU A 18 -30.67 -0.95 -43.26
C LEU A 18 -30.71 0.19 -42.23
N SER A 19 -31.66 0.11 -41.31
CA SER A 19 -31.62 0.86 -40.06
C SER A 19 -30.41 0.32 -39.26
N GLY A 20 -29.23 0.90 -39.49
CA GLY A 20 -28.08 0.69 -38.64
C GLY A 20 -28.46 1.13 -37.24
N CYS A 21 -28.62 0.18 -36.32
CA CYS A 21 -28.50 0.48 -34.90
C CYS A 21 -27.09 1.01 -34.68
N SER A 22 -26.90 2.32 -34.77
CA SER A 22 -25.78 2.99 -34.14
C SER A 22 -25.96 2.73 -32.64
N ALA A 23 -25.34 1.67 -32.13
CA ALA A 23 -25.04 1.61 -30.71
C ALA A 23 -24.31 2.92 -30.41
N ALA A 24 -24.97 3.84 -29.73
CA ALA A 24 -24.29 5.00 -29.17
C ALA A 24 -23.11 4.44 -28.39
N ALA A 25 -21.90 4.86 -28.76
CA ALA A 25 -20.75 4.62 -27.90
C ALA A 25 -21.18 5.07 -26.51
N PRO A 26 -20.86 4.29 -25.46
CA PRO A 26 -21.17 4.73 -24.10
C PRO A 26 -20.59 6.14 -23.98
N THR A 27 -21.47 7.11 -23.77
CA THR A 27 -21.05 8.47 -23.39
C THR A 27 -20.13 8.28 -22.21
N ALA A 28 -18.90 8.77 -22.33
CA ALA A 28 -17.99 8.82 -21.20
C ALA A 28 -18.80 9.37 -20.04
N ASP A 29 -18.97 8.55 -18.99
CA ASP A 29 -19.80 8.86 -17.84
C ASP A 29 -19.33 10.22 -17.33
N ALA A 30 -20.29 11.15 -17.14
CA ALA A 30 -19.98 12.45 -16.58
C ALA A 30 -19.53 12.18 -15.16
N GLY A 31 -18.20 12.04 -14.96
CA GLY A 31 -17.57 11.48 -13.78
C GLY A 31 -18.23 11.92 -12.48
N HIS A 32 -18.19 11.07 -11.50
CA HIS A 32 -18.77 11.25 -10.15
C HIS A 32 -18.01 12.30 -9.31
N LYS A 33 -17.77 13.49 -9.86
CA LYS A 33 -17.03 14.59 -9.21
C LYS A 33 -17.67 15.09 -7.93
N ASP A 34 -18.95 14.83 -7.74
CA ASP A 34 -19.70 15.07 -6.52
C ASP A 34 -19.36 14.06 -5.40
N LEU A 35 -18.79 12.91 -5.77
CA LEU A 35 -18.29 11.93 -4.82
C LEU A 35 -16.87 12.34 -4.37
N LYS A 36 -16.78 12.97 -3.21
CA LYS A 36 -15.49 13.28 -2.57
C LYS A 36 -15.05 12.09 -1.70
N ILE A 37 -14.01 11.37 -2.13
CA ILE A 37 -13.37 10.31 -1.36
C ILE A 37 -12.12 10.88 -0.70
N CYS A 38 -11.96 10.61 0.60
CA CYS A 38 -10.88 11.16 1.40
C CYS A 38 -9.95 10.05 1.87
N VAL A 39 -8.63 10.25 1.75
CA VAL A 39 -7.60 9.30 2.17
C VAL A 39 -6.67 10.02 3.15
N TYR A 40 -6.67 9.58 4.41
CA TYR A 40 -5.95 10.22 5.50
C TYR A 40 -4.94 9.25 6.10
N THR A 41 -3.66 9.51 5.85
CA THR A 41 -2.56 8.63 6.22
C THR A 41 -1.78 9.19 7.42
N HIS A 42 -1.20 8.30 8.22
CA HIS A 42 -0.35 8.75 9.34
C HIS A 42 0.98 9.33 8.83
N GLY A 43 1.60 8.70 7.82
CA GLY A 43 2.81 9.21 7.20
C GLY A 43 2.52 10.00 5.92
N ASP A 44 3.50 10.77 5.50
CA ASP A 44 3.50 11.55 4.27
C ASP A 44 4.89 11.51 3.62
N GLY A 45 4.94 11.54 2.29
CA GLY A 45 6.20 11.48 1.55
C GLY A 45 6.94 10.15 1.64
N GLY A 46 8.23 10.16 1.27
CA GLY A 46 9.08 8.97 1.21
C GLY A 46 8.67 7.97 0.14
N SER A 47 9.40 6.84 0.10
CA SER A 47 9.22 5.82 -0.94
C SER A 47 7.88 5.08 -0.85
N PHE A 48 7.28 4.97 0.34
CA PHE A 48 6.01 4.29 0.53
C PHE A 48 4.80 5.20 0.22
N TRP A 49 4.67 6.34 0.94
CA TRP A 49 3.45 7.15 0.88
C TRP A 49 3.27 7.88 -0.43
N THR A 50 4.37 8.29 -1.08
CA THR A 50 4.32 8.88 -2.43
C THR A 50 3.72 7.91 -3.45
N VAL A 51 4.05 6.62 -3.36
CA VAL A 51 3.54 5.60 -4.27
C VAL A 51 2.09 5.23 -3.93
N ALA A 52 1.72 5.15 -2.65
CA ALA A 52 0.34 4.93 -2.21
C ALA A 52 -0.58 6.09 -2.66
N GLN A 53 -0.12 7.33 -2.50
CA GLN A 53 -0.84 8.51 -2.98
C GLN A 53 -1.07 8.46 -4.50
N LYS A 54 -0.02 8.12 -5.26
CA LYS A 54 -0.13 7.97 -6.71
C LYS A 54 -1.16 6.91 -7.13
N GLY A 55 -1.26 5.81 -6.38
CA GLY A 55 -2.30 4.81 -6.57
C GLY A 55 -3.71 5.36 -6.33
N ALA A 56 -3.90 6.09 -5.24
CA ALA A 56 -5.19 6.73 -4.92
C ALA A 56 -5.59 7.78 -5.96
N GLU A 57 -4.63 8.60 -6.42
CA GLU A 57 -4.84 9.61 -7.48
C GLU A 57 -5.23 8.96 -8.80
N ALA A 58 -4.57 7.85 -9.18
CA ALA A 58 -4.91 7.10 -10.38
C ALA A 58 -6.33 6.53 -10.31
N ALA A 59 -6.73 5.91 -9.19
CA ALA A 59 -8.07 5.40 -9.01
C ALA A 59 -9.12 6.53 -9.07
N ALA A 60 -8.83 7.67 -8.44
CA ALA A 60 -9.73 8.83 -8.50
C ALA A 60 -9.91 9.36 -9.93
N ALA A 61 -8.83 9.40 -10.70
CA ALA A 61 -8.88 9.80 -12.12
C ALA A 61 -9.67 8.80 -12.97
N ASP A 62 -9.43 7.49 -12.80
CA ASP A 62 -10.10 6.42 -13.51
C ASP A 62 -11.62 6.38 -13.24
N LEU A 63 -12.02 6.70 -12.01
CA LEU A 63 -13.43 6.69 -11.56
C LEU A 63 -14.13 8.05 -11.70
N GLY A 64 -13.38 9.10 -12.02
CA GLY A 64 -13.90 10.46 -12.16
C GLY A 64 -14.39 11.07 -10.85
N VAL A 65 -13.86 10.64 -9.69
CA VAL A 65 -14.21 11.15 -8.36
C VAL A 65 -13.25 12.26 -7.90
N THR A 66 -13.68 13.04 -6.89
CA THR A 66 -12.81 14.01 -6.24
C THR A 66 -12.04 13.31 -5.10
N LEU A 67 -10.71 13.43 -5.11
CA LEU A 67 -9.85 12.91 -4.06
C LEU A 67 -9.37 14.03 -3.13
N ASP A 68 -9.40 13.78 -1.81
CA ASP A 68 -8.71 14.56 -0.80
C ASP A 68 -7.71 13.64 -0.08
N TYR A 69 -6.42 13.78 -0.41
CA TYR A 69 -5.36 12.96 0.17
C TYR A 69 -4.49 13.81 1.09
N GLN A 70 -4.37 13.43 2.37
CA GLN A 70 -3.56 14.15 3.34
C GLN A 70 -2.79 13.19 4.25
N GLY A 71 -1.49 13.49 4.42
CA GLY A 71 -0.63 12.86 5.41
C GLY A 71 -0.53 13.68 6.70
N SER A 72 -0.17 13.02 7.79
CA SER A 72 -0.13 13.61 9.13
C SER A 72 1.27 13.71 9.72
N ASN A 73 2.31 13.35 8.96
CA ASN A 73 3.70 13.38 9.42
C ASN A 73 3.94 12.64 10.75
N ASN A 74 3.32 11.47 10.87
CA ASN A 74 3.32 10.61 12.07
C ASN A 74 2.75 11.27 13.35
N ASP A 75 1.96 12.33 13.20
CA ASP A 75 1.22 12.95 14.29
C ASP A 75 -0.21 12.39 14.31
N SER A 76 -0.48 11.49 15.27
CA SER A 76 -1.77 10.83 15.42
C SER A 76 -2.90 11.79 15.79
N ALA A 77 -2.61 12.84 16.55
CA ALA A 77 -3.61 13.86 16.91
C ALA A 77 -3.98 14.71 15.69
N LYS A 78 -2.99 15.07 14.86
CA LYS A 78 -3.22 15.72 13.57
C LYS A 78 -4.06 14.84 12.66
N GLN A 79 -3.77 13.53 12.60
CA GLN A 79 -4.55 12.59 11.79
C GLN A 79 -6.02 12.55 12.22
N ALA A 80 -6.30 12.41 13.52
CA ALA A 80 -7.65 12.44 14.05
C ALA A 80 -8.39 13.73 13.68
N SER A 81 -7.74 14.88 13.88
CA SER A 81 -8.30 16.20 13.52
C SER A 81 -8.56 16.31 12.01
N THR A 82 -7.70 15.76 11.17
CA THR A 82 -7.86 15.75 9.71
C THR A 82 -9.06 14.91 9.28
N ILE A 83 -9.27 13.74 9.91
CA ILE A 83 -10.46 12.91 9.66
C ILE A 83 -11.74 13.69 10.04
N GLU A 84 -11.77 14.34 11.20
CA GLU A 84 -12.92 15.15 11.61
C GLU A 84 -13.19 16.34 10.68
N ALA A 85 -12.13 17.03 10.27
CA ALA A 85 -12.24 18.11 9.28
C ALA A 85 -12.77 17.60 7.93
N GLY A 86 -12.37 16.42 7.50
CA GLY A 86 -12.88 15.77 6.29
C GLY A 86 -14.37 15.45 6.36
N ILE A 87 -14.85 14.94 7.50
CA ILE A 87 -16.28 14.72 7.74
C ILE A 87 -17.04 16.04 7.58
N ALA A 88 -16.56 17.11 8.22
CA ALA A 88 -17.19 18.44 8.14
C ALA A 88 -17.11 19.04 6.71
N ALA A 89 -16.05 18.75 5.97
CA ALA A 89 -15.86 19.20 4.59
C ALA A 89 -16.60 18.35 3.54
N GLY A 90 -17.44 17.40 3.98
CA GLY A 90 -18.34 16.64 3.11
C GLY A 90 -17.70 15.45 2.42
N CYS A 91 -16.66 14.84 2.99
CA CYS A 91 -16.19 13.52 2.53
C CYS A 91 -17.35 12.53 2.48
N LYS A 92 -17.52 11.88 1.35
CA LYS A 92 -18.57 10.85 1.17
C LYS A 92 -18.11 9.47 1.63
N ALA A 93 -16.80 9.24 1.64
CA ALA A 93 -16.17 8.04 2.13
C ALA A 93 -14.74 8.35 2.62
N ILE A 94 -14.21 7.58 3.56
CA ILE A 94 -12.91 7.82 4.15
C ILE A 94 -12.08 6.54 4.21
N ALA A 95 -10.85 6.59 3.68
CA ALA A 95 -9.80 5.61 3.96
C ALA A 95 -8.81 6.22 4.97
N ALA A 96 -8.41 5.46 5.99
CA ALA A 96 -7.41 5.90 6.94
C ALA A 96 -6.40 4.81 7.27
N SER A 97 -5.14 5.16 7.41
CA SER A 97 -4.17 4.24 8.04
C SER A 97 -4.29 4.33 9.56
N ALA A 98 -4.14 3.20 10.26
CA ALA A 98 -4.41 3.13 11.70
C ALA A 98 -3.24 2.51 12.49
N PRO A 99 -2.03 3.15 12.49
CA PRO A 99 -0.90 2.66 13.29
C PRO A 99 -1.17 2.78 14.79
N ASP A 100 -1.81 3.86 15.22
CA ASP A 100 -2.35 4.10 16.55
C ASP A 100 -3.89 4.16 16.45
N ALA A 101 -4.52 3.00 16.58
CA ALA A 101 -5.96 2.89 16.49
C ALA A 101 -6.68 3.70 17.59
N GLY A 102 -6.09 3.79 18.79
CA GLY A 102 -6.67 4.54 19.89
C GLY A 102 -6.82 6.03 19.58
N ALA A 103 -5.81 6.60 18.94
CA ALA A 103 -5.79 8.04 18.64
C ALA A 103 -6.84 8.47 17.61
N ILE A 104 -7.17 7.62 16.63
CA ILE A 104 -8.13 7.95 15.56
C ILE A 104 -9.52 7.35 15.76
N LYS A 105 -9.71 6.53 16.82
CA LYS A 105 -10.94 5.74 17.02
C LYS A 105 -12.19 6.61 17.03
N ASP A 106 -12.20 7.67 17.82
CA ASP A 106 -13.38 8.52 17.97
C ASP A 106 -13.74 9.23 16.65
N ALA A 107 -12.73 9.68 15.89
CA ALA A 107 -12.93 10.30 14.58
C ALA A 107 -13.51 9.30 13.56
N MET A 108 -12.99 8.06 13.53
CA MET A 108 -13.48 7.01 12.64
C MET A 108 -14.91 6.58 13.00
N LEU A 109 -15.21 6.39 14.30
CA LEU A 109 -16.57 6.07 14.75
C LEU A 109 -17.56 7.22 14.51
N LYS A 110 -17.11 8.47 14.55
CA LYS A 110 -17.90 9.63 14.16
C LYS A 110 -18.27 9.60 12.67
N ALA A 111 -17.32 9.23 11.80
CA ALA A 111 -17.61 9.00 10.37
C ALA A 111 -18.65 7.88 10.18
N HIS A 112 -18.45 6.75 10.85
CA HIS A 112 -19.38 5.61 10.81
C HIS A 112 -20.79 6.02 11.30
N ALA A 113 -20.90 6.74 12.41
CA ALA A 113 -22.18 7.21 12.93
C ALA A 113 -22.89 8.22 12.00
N ALA A 114 -22.12 8.94 11.18
CA ALA A 114 -22.65 9.84 10.14
C ALA A 114 -23.05 9.10 8.84
N GLY A 115 -22.95 7.76 8.81
CA GLY A 115 -23.24 6.95 7.62
C GLY A 115 -22.18 7.07 6.52
N ILE A 116 -20.99 7.56 6.83
CA ILE A 116 -19.88 7.66 5.90
C ILE A 116 -19.13 6.31 5.89
N PRO A 117 -19.10 5.57 4.78
CA PRO A 117 -18.36 4.30 4.70
C PRO A 117 -16.87 4.54 4.87
N THR A 118 -16.23 3.62 5.62
CA THR A 118 -14.81 3.72 5.90
C THR A 118 -14.08 2.41 5.63
N VAL A 119 -12.82 2.52 5.22
CA VAL A 119 -11.85 1.41 5.18
C VAL A 119 -10.58 1.82 5.93
N THR A 120 -9.87 0.84 6.49
CA THR A 120 -8.50 1.10 6.91
C THR A 120 -7.52 0.65 5.82
N MET A 121 -6.34 1.27 5.76
CA MET A 121 -5.30 0.89 4.80
C MET A 121 -3.92 0.87 5.46
N ASN A 122 -3.00 0.10 4.91
CA ASN A 122 -1.62 -0.07 5.38
C ASN A 122 -1.53 -0.63 6.81
N SER A 123 -1.84 0.15 7.83
CA SER A 123 -1.92 -0.28 9.23
C SER A 123 -3.36 -0.37 9.69
N GLY A 124 -3.67 -1.30 10.62
CA GLY A 124 -4.99 -1.46 11.22
C GLY A 124 -5.74 -2.73 10.84
N SER A 125 -5.07 -3.73 10.24
CA SER A 125 -5.71 -4.99 9.82
C SER A 125 -6.40 -5.75 10.97
N SER A 126 -5.88 -5.68 12.18
CA SER A 126 -6.45 -6.34 13.36
C SER A 126 -7.59 -5.56 14.03
N VAL A 127 -7.73 -4.26 13.74
CA VAL A 127 -8.61 -3.33 14.47
C VAL A 127 -9.65 -2.62 13.59
N PHE A 128 -9.67 -2.86 12.28
CA PHE A 128 -10.53 -2.11 11.36
C PHE A 128 -12.02 -2.17 11.76
N LYS A 129 -12.50 -3.31 12.26
CA LYS A 129 -13.90 -3.45 12.72
C LYS A 129 -14.21 -2.57 13.93
N GLU A 130 -13.27 -2.46 14.87
CA GLU A 130 -13.42 -1.61 16.05
C GLU A 130 -13.43 -0.13 15.70
N LEU A 131 -12.90 0.22 14.54
CA LEU A 131 -12.91 1.58 13.98
C LEU A 131 -14.14 1.85 13.08
N GLY A 132 -15.07 0.89 12.97
CA GLY A 132 -16.26 1.01 12.11
C GLY A 132 -15.98 0.88 10.62
N ALA A 133 -14.79 0.42 10.21
CA ALA A 133 -14.45 0.19 8.83
C ALA A 133 -14.99 -1.16 8.35
N PHE A 134 -15.51 -1.23 7.12
CA PHE A 134 -16.05 -2.48 6.59
C PHE A 134 -14.95 -3.47 6.12
N THR A 135 -13.77 -2.96 5.78
CA THR A 135 -12.60 -3.78 5.44
C THR A 135 -11.29 -3.05 5.71
N HIS A 136 -10.19 -3.78 5.56
CA HIS A 136 -8.82 -3.26 5.56
C HIS A 136 -8.15 -3.57 4.21
N VAL A 137 -7.35 -2.64 3.68
CA VAL A 137 -6.53 -2.84 2.48
C VAL A 137 -5.06 -2.76 2.88
N GLY A 138 -4.37 -3.88 2.92
CA GLY A 138 -2.99 -3.92 3.38
C GLY A 138 -2.41 -5.33 3.39
N GLN A 139 -1.35 -5.53 4.15
CA GLN A 139 -0.83 -6.87 4.43
C GLN A 139 -1.12 -7.28 5.88
N ASP A 140 -1.00 -8.56 6.18
CA ASP A 140 -0.92 -9.04 7.56
C ASP A 140 0.52 -8.90 8.05
N GLU A 141 0.73 -8.01 9.03
CA GLU A 141 2.07 -7.67 9.50
C GLU A 141 2.72 -8.78 10.32
N ILE A 142 1.92 -9.58 11.03
CA ILE A 142 2.41 -10.79 11.71
C ILE A 142 2.89 -11.81 10.68
N ILE A 143 2.09 -12.06 9.63
CA ILE A 143 2.46 -13.01 8.56
C ILE A 143 3.72 -12.51 7.83
N ALA A 144 3.82 -11.23 7.55
CA ALA A 144 5.02 -10.64 6.92
C ALA A 144 6.27 -10.89 7.76
N GLY A 145 6.19 -10.64 9.06
CA GLY A 145 7.26 -10.94 10.01
C GLY A 145 7.60 -12.43 10.09
N GLN A 146 6.59 -13.30 10.15
CA GLN A 146 6.78 -14.77 10.17
C GLN A 146 7.54 -15.24 8.93
N GLN A 147 7.16 -14.75 7.76
CA GLN A 147 7.82 -15.12 6.51
C GLN A 147 9.27 -14.61 6.45
N ALA A 148 9.56 -13.42 6.99
CA ALA A 148 10.92 -12.93 7.14
C ALA A 148 11.74 -13.84 8.08
N GLY A 149 11.17 -14.28 9.21
CA GLY A 149 11.80 -15.21 10.13
C GLY A 149 12.20 -16.53 9.49
N LEU A 150 11.31 -17.11 8.67
CA LEU A 150 11.60 -18.31 7.91
C LEU A 150 12.76 -18.09 6.93
N LYS A 151 12.77 -16.97 6.19
CA LYS A 151 13.87 -16.65 5.27
C LYS A 151 15.21 -16.51 5.99
N PHE A 152 15.27 -15.85 7.14
CA PHE A 152 16.50 -15.76 7.92
C PHE A 152 16.97 -17.12 8.46
N ASN A 153 16.04 -18.02 8.80
CA ASN A 153 16.41 -19.41 9.16
C ASN A 153 17.08 -20.14 7.98
N ASP A 154 16.53 -20.00 6.75
CA ASP A 154 17.09 -20.63 5.55
C ASP A 154 18.50 -20.12 5.22
N MET A 155 18.81 -18.88 5.60
CA MET A 155 20.13 -18.26 5.46
C MET A 155 21.10 -18.66 6.59
N GLY A 156 20.64 -19.39 7.60
CA GLY A 156 21.46 -19.82 8.74
C GLY A 156 21.77 -18.72 9.76
N VAL A 157 21.05 -17.60 9.71
CA VAL A 157 21.16 -16.47 10.64
C VAL A 157 20.95 -16.91 12.09
N LYS A 158 21.67 -16.27 13.03
CA LYS A 158 21.60 -16.58 14.46
C LYS A 158 21.01 -15.46 15.29
N HIS A 159 21.22 -14.19 14.90
CA HIS A 159 20.75 -13.04 15.64
C HIS A 159 20.30 -11.90 14.72
N VAL A 160 18.99 -11.65 14.68
CA VAL A 160 18.39 -10.56 13.91
C VAL A 160 18.12 -9.35 14.79
N LEU A 161 18.62 -8.18 14.37
CA LEU A 161 18.19 -6.88 14.89
C LEU A 161 16.97 -6.40 14.12
N CYS A 162 15.89 -6.00 14.81
CA CYS A 162 14.66 -5.47 14.24
C CYS A 162 14.49 -4.00 14.66
N PRO A 163 14.98 -3.03 13.88
CA PRO A 163 14.85 -1.60 14.20
C PRO A 163 13.44 -1.09 13.89
N ILE A 164 12.80 -0.47 14.90
CA ILE A 164 11.45 0.12 14.84
C ILE A 164 11.60 1.64 14.75
N GLN A 165 11.32 2.20 13.58
CA GLN A 165 11.54 3.62 13.28
C GLN A 165 10.37 4.55 13.68
N GLU A 166 9.22 3.99 14.06
CA GLU A 166 8.03 4.71 14.49
C GLU A 166 7.48 4.05 15.76
N ALA A 167 7.78 4.59 16.93
CA ALA A 167 7.52 3.95 18.23
C ALA A 167 6.03 3.69 18.49
N GLY A 168 5.10 4.39 18.00
CA GLY A 168 3.65 4.18 18.21
C GLY A 168 2.99 3.29 17.16
N ASN A 169 3.74 2.81 16.14
CA ASN A 169 3.17 2.06 15.03
C ASN A 169 3.04 0.58 15.37
N SER A 170 1.82 0.13 15.64
CA SER A 170 1.51 -1.27 15.96
C SER A 170 1.89 -2.24 14.84
N GLY A 171 1.79 -1.83 13.56
CA GLY A 171 2.17 -2.67 12.41
C GLY A 171 3.67 -3.00 12.42
N LEU A 172 4.53 -2.05 12.80
CA LEU A 172 5.97 -2.31 12.90
C LEU A 172 6.28 -3.25 14.07
N ALA A 173 5.62 -3.08 15.21
CA ALA A 173 5.75 -3.99 16.33
C ALA A 173 5.29 -5.41 15.95
N ASP A 174 4.20 -5.55 15.20
CA ASP A 174 3.69 -6.83 14.73
C ASP A 174 4.65 -7.52 13.75
N ARG A 175 5.36 -6.78 12.88
CA ARG A 175 6.43 -7.36 12.02
C ARG A 175 7.55 -7.99 12.85
N CYS A 176 8.08 -7.29 13.86
CA CYS A 176 9.11 -7.85 14.74
C CYS A 176 8.58 -9.01 15.59
N LYS A 177 7.32 -8.95 16.04
CA LYS A 177 6.66 -10.04 16.76
C LYS A 177 6.47 -11.27 15.87
N GLY A 178 6.01 -11.09 14.63
CA GLY A 178 5.89 -12.17 13.65
C GLY A 178 7.25 -12.82 13.37
N LEU A 179 8.30 -12.03 13.16
CA LEU A 179 9.66 -12.52 13.01
C LEU A 179 10.04 -13.45 14.17
N ALA A 180 9.85 -13.01 15.42
CA ALA A 180 10.22 -13.77 16.61
C ALA A 180 9.42 -15.08 16.78
N GLN A 181 8.24 -15.20 16.16
CA GLN A 181 7.41 -16.41 16.23
C GLN A 181 7.97 -17.58 15.40
N THR A 182 8.70 -17.31 14.32
CA THR A 182 9.17 -18.33 13.38
C THR A 182 10.69 -18.40 13.29
N PHE A 183 11.38 -17.32 13.62
CA PHE A 183 12.84 -17.29 13.66
C PHE A 183 13.38 -18.16 14.81
N LYS A 184 14.32 -19.05 14.48
CA LYS A 184 14.90 -20.00 15.46
C LYS A 184 16.04 -19.44 16.28
N GLY A 185 16.60 -18.28 15.86
CA GLY A 185 17.67 -17.59 16.55
C GLY A 185 17.15 -16.53 17.51
N LYS A 186 18.02 -15.61 17.90
CA LYS A 186 17.67 -14.47 18.75
C LYS A 186 17.15 -13.31 17.89
N ALA A 187 15.96 -12.79 18.20
CA ALA A 187 15.42 -11.57 17.62
C ALA A 187 15.46 -10.46 18.69
N THR A 188 16.05 -9.32 18.34
CA THR A 188 16.16 -8.17 19.25
C THR A 188 15.47 -6.96 18.62
N ASN A 189 14.43 -6.45 19.28
CA ASN A 189 13.82 -5.18 18.91
C ASN A 189 14.76 -4.02 19.29
N PHE A 190 14.87 -3.06 18.39
CA PHE A 190 15.73 -1.89 18.58
C PHE A 190 14.93 -0.60 18.33
N ASN A 191 14.90 0.28 19.33
CA ASN A 191 14.21 1.55 19.17
C ASN A 191 15.02 2.50 18.26
N LEU A 192 14.46 2.79 17.10
CA LEU A 192 15.00 3.72 16.09
C LEU A 192 14.06 4.90 15.84
N ASP A 193 13.20 5.22 16.80
CA ASP A 193 12.16 6.25 16.65
C ASP A 193 12.73 7.55 16.06
N GLY A 194 11.96 8.13 15.11
CA GLY A 194 12.41 9.27 14.31
C GLY A 194 13.41 8.94 13.20
N GLY A 195 13.75 7.66 12.98
CA GLY A 195 14.79 7.25 12.04
C GLY A 195 14.54 7.62 10.58
N LEU A 196 13.28 7.77 10.16
CA LEU A 196 12.96 8.25 8.81
C LEU A 196 13.15 9.77 8.63
N ALA A 197 13.03 10.53 9.71
CA ALA A 197 13.25 11.98 9.69
C ALA A 197 14.74 12.35 9.55
N ASP A 198 15.63 11.50 10.11
CA ASP A 198 17.08 11.68 10.02
C ASP A 198 17.80 10.34 9.83
N LEU A 199 18.00 9.97 8.56
CA LEU A 199 18.67 8.73 8.17
C LEU A 199 20.16 8.69 8.58
N THR A 200 20.83 9.84 8.75
CA THR A 200 22.20 9.91 9.21
C THR A 200 22.28 9.56 10.69
N ALA A 201 21.41 10.14 11.51
CA ALA A 201 21.30 9.80 12.91
C ALA A 201 20.86 8.33 13.10
N ALA A 202 19.95 7.83 12.26
CA ALA A 202 19.54 6.44 12.25
C ALA A 202 20.73 5.50 11.98
N SER A 203 21.55 5.80 10.96
CA SER A 203 22.76 5.03 10.65
C SER A 203 23.74 5.01 11.82
N ALA A 204 23.97 6.15 12.47
CA ALA A 204 24.83 6.22 13.64
C ALA A 204 24.32 5.38 14.82
N LYS A 205 23.01 5.39 15.10
CA LYS A 205 22.37 4.55 16.13
C LYS A 205 22.51 3.06 15.81
N ILE A 206 22.27 2.65 14.55
CA ILE A 206 22.42 1.27 14.09
C ILE A 206 23.87 0.83 14.22
N LYS A 207 24.81 1.66 13.77
CA LYS A 207 26.26 1.40 13.91
C LYS A 207 26.65 1.16 15.36
N ALA A 208 26.19 1.99 16.29
CA ALA A 208 26.43 1.81 17.71
C ALA A 208 25.85 0.50 18.26
N ALA A 209 24.64 0.11 17.83
CA ALA A 209 24.02 -1.16 18.21
C ALA A 209 24.82 -2.38 17.70
N LEU A 210 25.29 -2.34 16.45
CA LEU A 210 26.11 -3.39 15.85
C LEU A 210 27.49 -3.51 16.53
N GLN A 211 28.07 -2.40 16.98
CA GLN A 211 29.32 -2.40 17.74
C GLN A 211 29.13 -2.93 19.15
N ALA A 212 27.96 -2.68 19.77
CA ALA A 212 27.67 -3.11 21.14
C ALA A 212 27.39 -4.61 21.24
N ASP A 213 26.89 -5.25 20.20
CA ASP A 213 26.59 -6.69 20.17
C ASP A 213 27.08 -7.31 18.86
N SER A 214 28.28 -7.84 18.87
CA SER A 214 28.91 -8.50 17.73
C SER A 214 28.28 -9.85 17.34
N SER A 215 27.31 -10.33 18.10
CA SER A 215 26.54 -11.54 17.74
C SER A 215 25.45 -11.27 16.69
N ILE A 216 25.13 -10.00 16.42
CA ILE A 216 24.15 -9.62 15.37
C ILE A 216 24.75 -9.93 14.00
N ASP A 217 24.13 -10.85 13.27
CA ASP A 217 24.54 -11.28 11.93
C ASP A 217 23.49 -10.95 10.85
N ALA A 218 22.34 -10.38 11.27
CA ALA A 218 21.32 -9.90 10.35
C ALA A 218 20.55 -8.69 10.88
N VAL A 219 19.95 -7.93 9.95
CA VAL A 219 19.01 -6.84 10.24
C VAL A 219 17.74 -7.02 9.42
N PHE A 220 16.59 -6.98 10.09
CA PHE A 220 15.29 -6.88 9.45
C PHE A 220 14.80 -5.43 9.55
N ALA A 221 15.14 -4.61 8.58
CA ALA A 221 14.70 -3.23 8.52
C ALA A 221 13.23 -3.15 8.09
N LEU A 222 12.42 -2.36 8.77
CA LEU A 222 10.97 -2.31 8.56
C LEU A 222 10.56 -1.28 7.50
N ASN A 223 11.55 -0.66 6.84
CA ASN A 223 11.38 0.30 5.75
C ASN A 223 12.59 0.27 4.81
N ALA A 224 12.35 0.41 3.50
CA ALA A 224 13.38 0.32 2.47
C ALA A 224 14.44 1.42 2.55
N ASP A 225 14.07 2.65 2.93
CA ASP A 225 15.01 3.76 3.07
C ASP A 225 15.92 3.54 4.30
N ILE A 226 15.37 3.03 5.41
CA ILE A 226 16.17 2.62 6.57
C ILE A 226 17.18 1.53 6.17
N ALA A 227 16.74 0.51 5.43
CA ALA A 227 17.62 -0.56 4.98
C ALA A 227 18.77 -0.04 4.11
N ALA A 228 18.45 0.70 3.05
CA ALA A 228 19.41 1.11 2.04
C ALA A 228 20.28 2.29 2.47
N LYS A 229 19.74 3.23 3.28
CA LYS A 229 20.40 4.51 3.60
C LYS A 229 20.90 4.61 5.04
N ALA A 230 20.53 3.65 5.92
CA ALA A 230 21.02 3.64 7.31
C ALA A 230 21.71 2.31 7.66
N VAL A 231 21.06 1.15 7.43
CA VAL A 231 21.61 -0.17 7.80
C VAL A 231 22.81 -0.53 6.93
N LEU A 232 22.64 -0.48 5.59
CA LEU A 232 23.69 -0.88 4.66
C LEU A 232 24.96 -0.02 4.80
N PRO A 233 24.89 1.33 4.85
CA PRO A 233 26.08 2.14 5.12
C PRO A 233 26.74 1.85 6.46
N ALA A 234 25.97 1.65 7.54
CA ALA A 234 26.51 1.31 8.85
C ALA A 234 27.29 -0.03 8.83
N ALA A 235 26.75 -1.04 8.12
CA ALA A 235 27.43 -2.32 7.94
C ALA A 235 28.73 -2.18 7.12
N GLU A 236 28.69 -1.43 6.01
CA GLU A 236 29.85 -1.17 5.15
C GLU A 236 30.96 -0.44 5.90
N GLU A 237 30.63 0.60 6.67
CA GLU A 237 31.61 1.35 7.48
C GLU A 237 32.27 0.49 8.57
N LEU A 238 31.57 -0.51 9.10
CA LEU A 238 32.09 -1.46 10.07
C LEU A 238 32.80 -2.66 9.44
N GLY A 239 32.76 -2.81 8.13
CA GLY A 239 33.28 -3.98 7.41
C GLY A 239 32.52 -5.27 7.75
N LEU A 240 31.23 -5.17 8.13
CA LEU A 240 30.41 -6.31 8.51
C LEU A 240 29.68 -6.90 7.30
N SER A 241 29.60 -8.24 7.26
CA SER A 241 28.84 -8.98 6.25
C SER A 241 27.51 -9.43 6.84
N LEU A 242 26.54 -8.52 6.91
CA LEU A 242 25.22 -8.79 7.47
C LEU A 242 24.24 -9.32 6.44
N LYS A 243 23.30 -10.19 6.85
CA LYS A 243 22.12 -10.54 6.10
C LYS A 243 21.06 -9.46 6.30
N ILE A 244 20.76 -8.69 5.26
CA ILE A 244 19.82 -7.55 5.36
C ILE A 244 18.55 -7.89 4.59
N GLY A 245 17.42 -7.95 5.30
CA GLY A 245 16.08 -7.99 4.74
C GLY A 245 15.34 -6.70 5.07
N THR A 246 14.38 -6.32 4.22
CA THR A 246 13.57 -5.13 4.45
C THR A 246 12.11 -5.35 4.16
N VAL A 247 11.28 -4.43 4.63
CA VAL A 247 9.92 -4.21 4.15
C VAL A 247 9.96 -2.96 3.25
N ASP A 248 9.07 -2.89 2.29
CA ASP A 248 8.98 -1.88 1.24
C ASP A 248 10.10 -1.96 0.19
N MET A 249 9.90 -1.19 -0.87
CA MET A 249 10.82 -1.07 -1.97
C MET A 249 11.17 0.39 -2.21
N SER A 250 12.46 0.65 -2.44
CA SER A 250 12.97 1.89 -3.02
C SER A 250 13.94 1.54 -4.15
N PRO A 251 14.23 2.46 -5.07
CA PRO A 251 15.23 2.21 -6.10
C PRO A 251 16.56 1.72 -5.51
N GLU A 252 17.03 2.35 -4.44
CA GLU A 252 18.31 2.02 -3.78
C GLU A 252 18.29 0.64 -3.12
N ALA A 253 17.18 0.27 -2.46
CA ALA A 253 17.04 -1.06 -1.86
C ALA A 253 17.03 -2.15 -2.94
N LEU A 254 16.33 -1.94 -4.06
CA LEU A 254 16.31 -2.89 -5.17
C LEU A 254 17.66 -3.00 -5.88
N ASP A 255 18.38 -1.89 -6.04
CA ASP A 255 19.74 -1.90 -6.59
C ASP A 255 20.69 -2.67 -5.65
N ALA A 256 20.55 -2.54 -4.32
CA ALA A 256 21.31 -3.32 -3.34
C ALA A 256 20.97 -4.82 -3.38
N ILE A 257 19.70 -5.18 -3.57
CA ILE A 257 19.28 -6.60 -3.77
C ILE A 257 19.87 -7.16 -5.06
N ALA A 258 19.80 -6.42 -6.15
CA ALA A 258 20.37 -6.83 -7.43
C ALA A 258 21.90 -7.06 -7.34
N ALA A 259 22.58 -6.22 -6.59
CA ALA A 259 24.01 -6.32 -6.30
C ALA A 259 24.37 -7.43 -5.29
N GLY A 260 23.39 -8.04 -4.62
CA GLY A 260 23.60 -9.06 -3.59
C GLY A 260 24.10 -8.48 -2.25
N LYS A 261 23.89 -7.19 -2.01
CA LYS A 261 24.18 -6.50 -0.74
C LYS A 261 23.02 -6.57 0.26
N MET A 262 21.82 -6.84 -0.22
CA MET A 262 20.63 -7.13 0.56
C MET A 262 19.98 -8.40 0.04
N GLU A 263 19.31 -9.15 0.91
CA GLU A 263 18.79 -10.48 0.60
C GLU A 263 17.37 -10.44 0.01
N PHE A 264 16.50 -9.60 0.60
CA PHE A 264 15.11 -9.49 0.16
C PHE A 264 14.46 -8.17 0.57
N ALA A 265 13.41 -7.83 -0.15
CA ALA A 265 12.41 -6.85 0.26
C ALA A 265 11.03 -7.52 0.31
N ILE A 266 10.22 -7.19 1.33
CA ILE A 266 8.81 -7.53 1.39
C ILE A 266 8.02 -6.42 0.73
N ASP A 267 7.36 -6.76 -0.38
CA ASP A 267 6.51 -5.87 -1.15
C ASP A 267 5.09 -5.87 -0.56
N GLN A 268 4.67 -4.77 0.00
CA GLN A 268 3.31 -4.55 0.48
C GLN A 268 2.36 -4.09 -0.63
N GLN A 269 2.87 -3.78 -1.84
CA GLN A 269 2.12 -3.26 -2.97
C GLN A 269 1.39 -1.94 -2.65
N GLN A 270 2.13 -0.96 -2.18
CA GLN A 270 1.59 0.33 -1.70
C GLN A 270 0.73 1.08 -2.72
N TYR A 271 1.09 1.02 -4.01
CA TYR A 271 0.25 1.57 -5.08
C TYR A 271 -1.15 0.93 -5.07
N ALA A 272 -1.20 -0.41 -4.97
CA ALA A 272 -2.46 -1.13 -4.92
C ALA A 272 -3.25 -0.81 -3.65
N GLN A 273 -2.60 -0.58 -2.51
CA GLN A 273 -3.28 -0.16 -1.28
C GLN A 273 -4.00 1.17 -1.48
N GLY A 274 -3.33 2.18 -2.03
CA GLY A 274 -3.96 3.47 -2.35
C GLY A 274 -5.08 3.33 -3.38
N TYR A 275 -4.81 2.65 -4.49
CA TYR A 275 -5.77 2.46 -5.58
C TYR A 275 -7.03 1.72 -5.11
N LEU A 276 -6.87 0.56 -4.47
CA LEU A 276 -7.99 -0.26 -4.02
C LEU A 276 -8.79 0.40 -2.91
N SER A 277 -8.19 1.18 -2.02
CA SER A 277 -8.93 1.91 -1.00
C SER A 277 -9.97 2.85 -1.62
N VAL A 278 -9.60 3.57 -2.67
CA VAL A 278 -10.53 4.46 -3.40
C VAL A 278 -11.58 3.65 -4.16
N VAL A 279 -11.17 2.56 -4.84
CA VAL A 279 -12.11 1.69 -5.61
C VAL A 279 -13.14 1.05 -4.70
N LEU A 280 -12.74 0.51 -3.54
CA LEU A 280 -13.65 -0.16 -2.61
C LEU A 280 -14.67 0.82 -2.02
N LEU A 281 -14.23 2.02 -1.66
CA LEU A 281 -15.11 3.09 -1.19
C LEU A 281 -16.07 3.57 -2.28
N TYR A 282 -15.61 3.71 -3.50
CA TYR A 282 -16.44 4.04 -4.65
C TYR A 282 -17.54 2.99 -4.89
N LEU A 283 -17.18 1.70 -4.90
CA LEU A 283 -18.12 0.60 -5.07
C LEU A 283 -19.14 0.52 -3.93
N ASN A 284 -18.74 0.88 -2.71
CA ASN A 284 -19.68 0.98 -1.60
C ASN A 284 -20.67 2.12 -1.81
N LEU A 285 -20.20 3.32 -2.15
CA LEU A 285 -21.04 4.49 -2.38
C LEU A 285 -22.03 4.32 -3.53
N THR A 286 -21.62 3.68 -4.62
CA THR A 286 -22.42 3.58 -5.85
C THR A 286 -23.30 2.33 -5.89
N ASN A 287 -22.85 1.23 -5.31
CA ASN A 287 -23.47 -0.08 -5.47
C ASN A 287 -23.75 -0.79 -4.12
N GLY A 288 -23.36 -0.21 -2.98
CA GLY A 288 -23.51 -0.83 -1.67
C GLY A 288 -22.61 -2.07 -1.46
N HIS A 289 -21.51 -2.21 -2.20
CA HIS A 289 -20.63 -3.36 -2.06
C HIS A 289 -19.70 -3.23 -0.85
N GLU A 290 -19.64 -4.28 -0.03
CA GLU A 290 -18.67 -4.43 1.05
C GLU A 290 -17.71 -5.58 0.72
N LEU A 291 -16.70 -5.28 -0.10
CA LEU A 291 -15.72 -6.28 -0.51
C LEU A 291 -14.82 -6.67 0.67
N GLY A 292 -14.34 -7.92 0.63
CA GLY A 292 -13.60 -8.53 1.74
C GLY A 292 -14.47 -9.47 2.60
N GLY A 293 -15.82 -9.35 2.56
CA GLY A 293 -16.71 -10.22 3.34
C GLY A 293 -16.44 -10.14 4.86
N GLY A 294 -16.10 -8.95 5.37
CA GLY A 294 -15.71 -8.74 6.76
C GLY A 294 -14.30 -9.21 7.10
N GLN A 295 -13.47 -9.49 6.09
CA GLN A 295 -12.04 -9.80 6.21
C GLN A 295 -11.20 -8.75 5.47
N PRO A 296 -9.89 -8.60 5.76
CA PRO A 296 -9.01 -7.74 5.00
C PRO A 296 -8.89 -8.14 3.53
N VAL A 297 -8.71 -7.14 2.67
CA VAL A 297 -8.27 -7.31 1.28
C VAL A 297 -6.75 -7.22 1.27
N TYR A 298 -6.08 -8.37 1.20
CA TYR A 298 -4.65 -8.44 1.33
C TYR A 298 -3.91 -8.02 0.05
N SER A 299 -2.95 -7.11 0.19
CA SER A 299 -2.04 -6.67 -0.87
C SER A 299 -0.64 -7.32 -0.80
N GLY A 300 -0.34 -8.04 0.28
CA GLY A 300 0.93 -8.69 0.54
C GLY A 300 0.85 -9.69 1.68
N PRO A 301 1.99 -10.26 2.11
CA PRO A 301 3.35 -9.95 1.68
C PRO A 301 3.76 -10.65 0.37
N GLY A 302 4.44 -9.93 -0.51
CA GLY A 302 5.19 -10.47 -1.64
C GLY A 302 6.69 -10.39 -1.37
N PHE A 303 7.51 -11.26 -1.99
CA PHE A 303 8.96 -11.20 -1.80
C PHE A 303 9.67 -10.80 -3.10
N VAL A 304 10.51 -9.78 -2.98
CA VAL A 304 11.48 -9.40 -4.00
C VAL A 304 12.87 -9.83 -3.54
N THR A 305 13.52 -10.64 -4.36
CA THR A 305 14.85 -11.19 -4.14
C THR A 305 15.70 -10.97 -5.39
N LYS A 306 16.96 -11.36 -5.36
CA LYS A 306 17.85 -11.28 -6.53
C LYS A 306 17.26 -11.98 -7.76
N ASP A 307 16.46 -13.04 -7.59
CA ASP A 307 15.91 -13.84 -8.68
C ASP A 307 14.79 -13.11 -9.46
N ASN A 308 14.11 -12.15 -8.84
CA ASN A 308 12.97 -11.48 -9.46
C ASN A 308 13.04 -9.94 -9.43
N VAL A 309 14.06 -9.34 -8.82
CA VAL A 309 14.21 -7.90 -8.69
C VAL A 309 14.14 -7.16 -10.02
N ALA A 310 14.72 -7.73 -11.08
CA ALA A 310 14.72 -7.13 -12.41
C ALA A 310 13.29 -6.91 -12.97
N LYS A 311 12.31 -7.71 -12.54
CA LYS A 311 10.91 -7.58 -12.98
C LYS A 311 10.22 -6.35 -12.40
N VAL A 312 10.66 -5.86 -11.25
CA VAL A 312 9.99 -4.77 -10.51
C VAL A 312 10.77 -3.46 -10.50
N GLN A 313 12.09 -3.46 -10.77
CA GLN A 313 12.91 -2.23 -10.72
C GLN A 313 12.35 -1.10 -11.60
N GLY A 314 11.90 -1.42 -12.82
CA GLY A 314 11.30 -0.42 -13.71
C GLY A 314 9.99 0.15 -13.16
N LEU A 315 9.17 -0.67 -12.53
CA LEU A 315 7.89 -0.26 -11.94
C LEU A 315 8.10 0.62 -10.69
N VAL A 316 9.08 0.27 -9.85
CA VAL A 316 9.44 1.08 -8.67
C VAL A 316 9.99 2.44 -9.10
N LYS A 317 10.88 2.50 -10.11
CA LYS A 317 11.35 3.77 -10.68
C LYS A 317 10.23 4.62 -11.27
N ALA A 318 9.22 3.98 -11.86
CA ALA A 318 8.02 4.66 -12.37
C ALA A 318 7.04 5.08 -11.25
N GLY A 319 7.24 4.62 -10.02
CA GLY A 319 6.35 4.86 -8.88
C GLY A 319 4.98 4.22 -9.04
N THR A 320 4.92 3.03 -9.63
CA THR A 320 3.69 2.23 -9.78
C THR A 320 3.74 0.91 -9.00
N ARG A 321 4.81 0.74 -8.25
CA ARG A 321 4.98 -0.38 -7.33
C ARG A 321 5.84 -0.02 -6.12
#